data_6d369b018a82bcb98914f9d48eb0bd14
#
_entry.id   6d369b018a82bcb98914f9d48eb0bd14
#
_cell.length_a   1.000
_cell.length_b   1.000
_cell.length_c   1.000
_cell.angle_alpha   90.00
_cell.angle_beta   90.00
_cell.angle_gamma   90.00
#
_symmetry.space_group_name_H-M   'P 1'
#
loop_
_entity.id
_entity.type
_entity.pdbx_description
1 polymer ?
#
loop_
_entity_poly.entity_id
_entity_poly.type
_entity_poly.pdbx_seq_one_letter_code
_entity_poly.pdbx_strand_id
1 'polypeptide(L)'
;MLRIIIFIILNFYNPALTSMKEDIISKMQITNNLSFNFTHTIDEKSENGMCILEYPKKIYCEYDGANKKIIVSNGRSLVIKTNNGNNYYIYPLDRTPLEYILDKEYLISKIKMLEPRSIDNKYLNFQIFENNNEINIFFDKKSLNLVGWQTEDIYQNLSVTFISSIRINQKIDQKKFKLPQNN
;
A
#
# COMPACT_ATOMS: atom_id res chain seq x y z
N MET A 1 34.40 16.29 -46.48
CA MET A 1 32.97 16.04 -46.34
C MET A 1 32.75 15.30 -45.03
N LEU A 2 32.26 16.00 -43.99
CA LEU A 2 32.03 15.44 -42.65
C LEU A 2 30.60 14.87 -42.63
N ARG A 3 30.45 13.51 -42.54
CA ARG A 3 29.14 12.88 -42.39
C ARG A 3 28.73 12.91 -40.91
N ILE A 4 27.75 13.78 -40.58
CA ILE A 4 27.13 13.82 -39.27
C ILE A 4 26.17 12.62 -39.20
N ILE A 5 26.51 11.63 -38.38
CA ILE A 5 25.59 10.50 -38.04
C ILE A 5 24.70 11.00 -36.89
N ILE A 6 23.45 11.32 -37.22
CA ILE A 6 22.41 11.63 -36.22
C ILE A 6 21.97 10.35 -35.61
N PHE A 7 22.35 10.07 -34.36
CA PHE A 7 21.80 9.01 -33.55
C PHE A 7 20.39 9.40 -33.11
N ILE A 8 19.36 8.87 -33.78
CA ILE A 8 17.99 8.99 -33.33
C ILE A 8 17.79 8.00 -32.17
N ILE A 9 17.77 8.53 -30.94
CA ILE A 9 17.38 7.75 -29.75
C ILE A 9 15.86 7.57 -29.83
N LEU A 10 15.43 6.42 -30.33
CA LEU A 10 14.02 5.98 -30.28
C LEU A 10 13.68 5.66 -28.82
N ASN A 11 13.05 6.60 -28.12
CA ASN A 11 12.38 6.32 -26.86
C ASN A 11 11.22 5.34 -27.14
N PHE A 12 11.39 4.08 -26.80
CA PHE A 12 10.34 3.08 -26.86
C PHE A 12 9.30 3.34 -25.75
N TYR A 13 8.39 4.25 -26.01
CA TYR A 13 7.16 4.35 -25.21
C TYR A 13 6.37 3.06 -25.38
N ASN A 14 6.08 2.36 -24.28
CA ASN A 14 5.21 1.20 -24.31
C ASN A 14 3.76 1.64 -24.07
N PRO A 15 2.94 1.84 -25.12
CA PRO A 15 1.60 2.43 -24.99
C PRO A 15 0.66 1.57 -24.14
N ALA A 16 0.89 0.27 -24.08
CA ALA A 16 0.09 -0.64 -23.26
C ALA A 16 0.26 -0.40 -21.75
N LEU A 17 1.48 -0.11 -21.29
CA LEU A 17 1.72 0.19 -19.88
C LEU A 17 1.14 1.56 -19.48
N THR A 18 1.20 2.53 -20.39
CA THR A 18 0.60 3.86 -20.17
C THR A 18 -0.92 3.75 -20.03
N SER A 19 -1.61 2.97 -20.88
CA SER A 19 -3.04 2.72 -20.76
C SER A 19 -3.41 2.05 -19.44
N MET A 20 -2.65 1.04 -19.00
CA MET A 20 -2.88 0.37 -17.70
C MET A 20 -2.68 1.33 -16.52
N LYS A 21 -1.74 2.25 -16.60
CA LYS A 21 -1.51 3.29 -15.57
C LYS A 21 -2.75 4.18 -15.42
N GLU A 22 -3.30 4.65 -16.52
CA GLU A 22 -4.51 5.48 -16.51
C GLU A 22 -5.73 4.72 -15.95
N ASP A 23 -5.86 3.45 -16.29
CA ASP A 23 -6.93 2.59 -15.76
C ASP A 23 -6.78 2.34 -14.25
N ILE A 24 -5.55 2.16 -13.75
CA ILE A 24 -5.26 2.08 -12.30
C ILE A 24 -5.69 3.37 -11.60
N ILE A 25 -5.28 4.53 -12.14
CA ILE A 25 -5.65 5.84 -11.58
C ILE A 25 -7.17 6.00 -11.52
N SER A 26 -7.85 5.71 -12.61
CA SER A 26 -9.32 5.80 -12.70
C SER A 26 -10.00 4.89 -11.67
N LYS A 27 -9.49 3.67 -11.50
CA LYS A 27 -10.00 2.73 -10.50
C LYS A 27 -9.74 3.20 -9.07
N MET A 28 -8.57 3.73 -8.78
CA MET A 28 -8.26 4.31 -7.48
C MET A 28 -9.16 5.50 -7.16
N GLN A 29 -9.45 6.37 -8.12
CA GLN A 29 -10.31 7.54 -7.93
C GLN A 29 -11.70 7.17 -7.41
N ILE A 30 -12.31 6.11 -7.96
CA ILE A 30 -13.65 5.66 -7.56
C ILE A 30 -13.64 4.76 -6.30
N THR A 31 -12.47 4.34 -5.81
CA THR A 31 -12.33 3.50 -4.64
C THR A 31 -12.29 4.36 -3.37
N ASN A 32 -13.30 4.23 -2.52
CA ASN A 32 -13.36 4.95 -1.24
C ASN A 32 -12.88 4.08 -0.08
N ASN A 33 -13.09 2.79 -0.16
CA ASN A 33 -12.66 1.85 0.85
C ASN A 33 -12.38 0.46 0.26
N LEU A 34 -11.58 -0.31 1.01
CA LEU A 34 -11.20 -1.68 0.71
C LEU A 34 -11.41 -2.54 1.96
N SER A 35 -11.95 -3.76 1.81
CA SER A 35 -11.79 -4.82 2.79
C SER A 35 -11.08 -6.00 2.15
N PHE A 36 -10.12 -6.59 2.86
CA PHE A 36 -9.23 -7.60 2.29
C PHE A 36 -8.61 -8.49 3.36
N ASN A 37 -8.19 -9.68 2.95
CA ASN A 37 -7.28 -10.52 3.72
C ASN A 37 -5.85 -10.14 3.38
N PHE A 38 -4.93 -10.26 4.32
CA PHE A 38 -3.53 -9.96 4.09
C PHE A 38 -2.60 -11.06 4.61
N THR A 39 -1.41 -11.13 4.00
CA THR A 39 -0.23 -11.77 4.54
C THR A 39 0.85 -10.71 4.67
N HIS A 40 1.33 -10.49 5.88
CA HIS A 40 2.37 -9.52 6.22
C HIS A 40 3.64 -10.28 6.61
N THR A 41 4.75 -9.98 5.96
CA THR A 41 6.03 -10.64 6.21
C THR A 41 7.10 -9.63 6.56
N ILE A 42 7.80 -9.86 7.67
CA ILE A 42 9.03 -9.16 8.07
C ILE A 42 10.05 -10.23 8.43
N ASP A 43 11.25 -10.19 7.83
CA ASP A 43 12.35 -11.12 8.14
C ASP A 43 11.89 -12.58 8.20
N GLU A 44 11.34 -13.16 7.20
CA GLU A 44 10.87 -14.55 7.14
C GLU A 44 9.67 -14.89 8.06
N LYS A 45 9.25 -13.98 8.95
CA LYS A 45 8.06 -14.18 9.79
C LYS A 45 6.84 -13.63 9.09
N SER A 46 5.86 -14.50 8.87
CA SER A 46 4.60 -14.12 8.23
C SER A 46 3.44 -14.16 9.23
N GLU A 47 2.61 -13.14 9.18
CA GLU A 47 1.35 -13.04 9.91
C GLU A 47 0.23 -12.80 8.91
N ASN A 48 -0.94 -13.40 9.18
CA ASN A 48 -2.14 -13.24 8.38
C ASN A 48 -3.19 -12.47 9.15
N GLY A 49 -4.21 -12.01 8.43
CA GLY A 49 -5.36 -11.37 9.04
C GLY A 49 -6.27 -10.73 8.02
N MET A 50 -7.16 -9.87 8.50
CA MET A 50 -8.05 -9.07 7.67
C MET A 50 -7.94 -7.59 7.99
N CYS A 51 -8.10 -6.76 6.98
CA CYS A 51 -8.13 -5.31 7.14
C CYS A 51 -9.35 -4.69 6.48
N ILE A 52 -9.73 -3.53 7.02
CA ILE A 52 -10.63 -2.57 6.41
C ILE A 52 -9.85 -1.26 6.30
N LEU A 53 -9.72 -0.75 5.08
CA LEU A 53 -9.09 0.52 4.78
C LEU A 53 -10.15 1.49 4.26
N GLU A 54 -10.20 2.69 4.79
CA GLU A 54 -11.03 3.79 4.29
C GLU A 54 -10.15 5.01 4.01
N TYR A 55 -10.17 5.44 2.77
CA TYR A 55 -9.48 6.66 2.36
C TYR A 55 -10.20 7.93 2.85
N PRO A 56 -9.46 8.96 3.26
CA PRO A 56 -8.01 8.92 3.48
C PRO A 56 -7.63 8.40 4.87
N LYS A 57 -6.51 7.68 4.93
CA LYS A 57 -5.67 7.46 6.12
C LYS A 57 -6.26 6.64 7.27
N LYS A 58 -7.43 6.01 7.10
CA LYS A 58 -8.01 5.15 8.12
C LYS A 58 -7.78 3.67 7.77
N ILE A 59 -7.36 2.89 8.75
CA ILE A 59 -7.23 1.44 8.62
C ILE A 59 -7.58 0.76 9.94
N TYR A 60 -8.19 -0.41 9.84
CA TYR A 60 -8.40 -1.33 10.94
C TYR A 60 -8.00 -2.72 10.48
N CYS A 61 -7.05 -3.35 11.18
CA CYS A 61 -6.59 -4.70 10.90
C CYS A 61 -6.69 -5.58 12.14
N GLU A 62 -7.20 -6.77 11.96
CA GLU A 62 -7.18 -7.86 12.94
C GLU A 62 -6.22 -8.93 12.43
N TYR A 63 -5.23 -9.28 13.25
CA TYR A 63 -4.29 -10.33 12.96
C TYR A 63 -4.77 -11.66 13.51
N ASP A 64 -4.56 -12.71 12.76
CA ASP A 64 -4.83 -14.08 13.20
C ASP A 64 -3.85 -14.48 14.31
N GLY A 65 -4.25 -15.47 15.13
CA GLY A 65 -3.40 -16.04 16.16
C GLY A 65 -3.78 -15.63 17.58
N ALA A 66 -3.07 -16.23 18.56
CA ALA A 66 -3.40 -16.14 19.99
C ALA A 66 -3.25 -14.72 20.57
N ASN A 67 -2.37 -13.90 19.99
CA ASN A 67 -2.07 -12.55 20.50
C ASN A 67 -3.17 -11.52 20.21
N LYS A 68 -4.13 -11.85 19.33
CA LYS A 68 -5.22 -10.97 18.93
C LYS A 68 -4.73 -9.54 18.67
N LYS A 69 -3.63 -9.42 17.91
CA LYS A 69 -3.06 -8.13 17.55
C LYS A 69 -4.02 -7.36 16.66
N ILE A 70 -4.24 -6.10 16.97
CA ILE A 70 -4.97 -5.17 16.13
C ILE A 70 -4.11 -3.96 15.79
N ILE A 71 -4.30 -3.43 14.59
CA ILE A 71 -3.72 -2.16 14.15
C ILE A 71 -4.87 -1.25 13.75
N VAL A 72 -4.91 -0.04 14.29
CA VAL A 72 -5.96 0.94 14.01
C VAL A 72 -5.34 2.29 13.70
N SER A 73 -5.74 2.90 12.58
CA SER A 73 -5.49 4.31 12.34
C SER A 73 -6.80 5.07 12.19
N ASN A 74 -6.88 6.24 12.82
CA ASN A 74 -7.98 7.18 12.69
C ASN A 74 -7.69 8.32 11.70
N GLY A 75 -6.57 8.23 10.98
CA GLY A 75 -6.09 9.25 10.06
C GLY A 75 -5.04 10.20 10.65
N ARG A 76 -4.79 10.16 11.96
CA ARG A 76 -3.76 10.97 12.66
C ARG A 76 -2.78 10.12 13.44
N SER A 77 -3.28 9.14 14.15
CA SER A 77 -2.51 8.24 15.00
C SER A 77 -2.70 6.81 14.55
N LEU A 78 -1.65 6.03 14.67
CA LEU A 78 -1.61 4.58 14.48
C LEU A 78 -1.45 3.92 15.84
N VAL A 79 -2.35 3.02 16.20
CA VAL A 79 -2.28 2.23 17.43
C VAL A 79 -2.06 0.77 17.07
N ILE A 80 -1.12 0.14 17.75
CA ILE A 80 -0.89 -1.30 17.74
C ILE A 80 -1.21 -1.81 19.14
N LYS A 81 -2.19 -2.72 19.26
CA LYS A 81 -2.60 -3.31 20.54
C LYS A 81 -2.59 -4.83 20.44
N THR A 82 -2.09 -5.50 21.49
CA THR A 82 -2.17 -6.96 21.66
C THR A 82 -2.91 -7.28 22.95
N ASN A 83 -3.73 -8.34 22.95
CA ASN A 83 -4.44 -8.75 24.17
C ASN A 83 -3.54 -9.59 25.10
N ASN A 84 -2.54 -10.29 24.56
CA ASN A 84 -1.57 -11.04 25.35
C ASN A 84 -0.37 -10.13 25.67
N GLY A 85 -0.20 -9.76 26.95
CA GLY A 85 0.89 -8.90 27.40
C GLY A 85 0.54 -7.42 27.52
N ASN A 86 -0.70 -7.03 27.25
CA ASN A 86 -1.19 -5.65 27.42
C ASN A 86 -0.35 -4.60 26.66
N ASN A 87 0.28 -5.00 25.55
CA ASN A 87 1.09 -4.09 24.75
C ASN A 87 0.20 -3.10 24.01
N TYR A 88 0.47 -1.82 24.22
CA TYR A 88 -0.22 -0.72 23.58
C TYR A 88 0.82 0.30 23.09
N TYR A 89 0.91 0.46 21.79
CA TYR A 89 1.82 1.41 21.16
C TYR A 89 1.01 2.41 20.34
N ILE A 90 1.34 3.69 20.49
CA ILE A 90 0.75 4.76 19.70
C ILE A 90 1.84 5.52 18.97
N TYR A 91 1.64 5.74 17.68
CA TYR A 91 2.55 6.47 16.81
C TYR A 91 1.78 7.57 16.07
N PRO A 92 2.37 8.75 15.87
CA PRO A 92 1.86 9.66 14.85
C PRO A 92 1.90 8.95 13.49
N LEU A 93 0.79 8.99 12.73
CA LEU A 93 0.72 8.27 11.45
C LEU A 93 1.75 8.79 10.45
N ASP A 94 2.01 10.11 10.45
CA ASP A 94 2.99 10.80 9.61
C ASP A 94 4.46 10.41 9.88
N ARG A 95 4.70 9.61 10.92
CA ARG A 95 6.01 9.02 11.23
C ARG A 95 6.13 7.58 10.76
N THR A 96 5.15 7.08 10.03
CA THR A 96 5.10 5.69 9.54
C THR A 96 4.97 5.64 8.02
N PRO A 97 5.54 4.62 7.33
CA PRO A 97 5.34 4.46 5.89
C PRO A 97 3.87 4.24 5.49
N LEU A 98 3.00 3.82 6.42
CA LEU A 98 1.57 3.67 6.19
C LEU A 98 0.89 4.99 5.82
N GLU A 99 1.41 6.13 6.27
CA GLU A 99 0.95 7.46 5.88
C GLU A 99 0.76 7.58 4.37
N TYR A 100 1.75 7.15 3.60
CA TYR A 100 1.76 7.24 2.14
C TYR A 100 0.83 6.23 1.48
N ILE A 101 0.78 5.01 2.03
CA ILE A 101 -0.03 3.91 1.48
C ILE A 101 -1.53 4.19 1.69
N LEU A 102 -1.87 4.79 2.83
CA LEU A 102 -3.24 5.11 3.21
C LEU A 102 -3.75 6.44 2.62
N ASP A 103 -2.91 7.18 1.89
CA ASP A 103 -3.28 8.43 1.22
C ASP A 103 -3.46 8.20 -0.28
N LYS A 104 -4.72 8.04 -0.69
CA LYS A 104 -5.08 7.78 -2.09
C LYS A 104 -4.61 8.89 -3.03
N GLU A 105 -4.81 10.16 -2.66
CA GLU A 105 -4.46 11.30 -3.51
C GLU A 105 -2.94 11.41 -3.67
N TYR A 106 -2.18 11.15 -2.60
CA TYR A 106 -0.74 11.05 -2.66
C TYR A 106 -0.32 9.95 -3.65
N LEU A 107 -0.84 8.72 -3.50
CA LEU A 107 -0.51 7.61 -4.40
C LEU A 107 -0.82 7.94 -5.87
N ILE A 108 -2.01 8.48 -6.15
CA ILE A 108 -2.40 8.90 -7.50
C ILE A 108 -1.42 9.93 -8.06
N SER A 109 -1.02 10.92 -7.26
CA SER A 109 -0.07 11.95 -7.67
C SER A 109 1.29 11.36 -8.06
N LYS A 110 1.79 10.39 -7.30
CA LYS A 110 3.06 9.71 -7.58
C LYS A 110 2.95 8.79 -8.79
N ILE A 111 1.89 7.99 -8.89
CA ILE A 111 1.65 7.08 -10.02
C ILE A 111 1.59 7.85 -11.35
N LYS A 112 0.99 9.05 -11.38
CA LYS A 112 0.97 9.89 -12.59
C LYS A 112 2.37 10.23 -13.10
N MET A 113 3.33 10.41 -12.22
CA MET A 113 4.70 10.83 -12.55
C MET A 113 5.65 9.67 -12.81
N LEU A 114 5.28 8.45 -12.40
CA LEU A 114 6.14 7.27 -12.47
C LEU A 114 5.75 6.36 -13.64
N GLU A 115 6.75 5.64 -14.15
CA GLU A 115 6.51 4.55 -15.08
C GLU A 115 6.49 3.22 -14.34
N PRO A 116 5.46 2.36 -14.57
CA PRO A 116 5.37 1.08 -13.90
C PRO A 116 6.40 0.09 -14.43
N ARG A 117 6.94 -0.73 -13.54
CA ARG A 117 7.73 -1.90 -13.90
C ARG A 117 6.82 -3.13 -13.92
N SER A 118 6.92 -3.95 -14.96
CA SER A 118 6.23 -5.24 -15.01
C SER A 118 7.06 -6.30 -14.27
N ILE A 119 6.46 -6.93 -13.25
CA ILE A 119 7.08 -8.01 -12.47
C ILE A 119 6.38 -9.32 -12.83
N ASP A 120 7.17 -10.32 -13.28
CA ASP A 120 6.70 -11.68 -13.66
C ASP A 120 5.52 -11.69 -14.64
N ASN A 121 5.39 -10.64 -15.44
CA ASN A 121 4.23 -10.39 -16.30
C ASN A 121 2.86 -10.47 -15.58
N LYS A 122 2.86 -10.43 -14.28
CA LYS A 122 1.70 -10.56 -13.40
C LYS A 122 1.35 -9.27 -12.65
N TYR A 123 2.37 -8.53 -12.24
CA TYR A 123 2.19 -7.32 -11.45
C TYR A 123 2.73 -6.08 -12.16
N LEU A 124 2.14 -4.93 -11.86
CA LEU A 124 2.68 -3.61 -12.14
C LEU A 124 3.17 -3.03 -10.82
N ASN A 125 4.45 -2.67 -10.77
CA ASN A 125 5.09 -2.09 -9.60
C ASN A 125 5.40 -0.61 -9.85
N PHE A 126 5.00 0.25 -8.91
CA PHE A 126 5.44 1.64 -8.83
C PHE A 126 6.36 1.79 -7.63
N GLN A 127 7.56 2.28 -7.88
CA GLN A 127 8.57 2.52 -6.85
C GLN A 127 8.60 4.01 -6.51
N ILE A 128 8.33 4.33 -5.26
CA ILE A 128 8.25 5.68 -4.73
C ILE A 128 9.40 5.86 -3.72
N PHE A 129 10.12 6.96 -3.82
CA PHE A 129 11.11 7.38 -2.82
C PHE A 129 10.59 8.62 -2.10
N GLU A 130 10.42 8.53 -0.78
CA GLU A 130 9.90 9.61 0.03
C GLU A 130 10.55 9.61 1.42
N ASN A 131 11.14 10.73 1.83
CA ASN A 131 11.76 10.89 3.15
C ASN A 131 12.72 9.76 3.55
N ASN A 132 13.61 9.35 2.64
CA ASN A 132 14.53 8.22 2.75
C ASN A 132 13.86 6.83 2.86
N ASN A 133 12.57 6.72 2.61
CA ASN A 133 11.89 5.43 2.53
C ASN A 133 11.70 5.03 1.08
N GLU A 134 11.95 3.78 0.78
CA GLU A 134 11.54 3.14 -0.46
C GLU A 134 10.18 2.46 -0.25
N ILE A 135 9.22 2.81 -1.09
CA ILE A 135 7.87 2.25 -1.05
C ILE A 135 7.58 1.65 -2.43
N ASN A 136 7.34 0.37 -2.46
CA ASN A 136 6.92 -0.34 -3.66
C ASN A 136 5.42 -0.65 -3.57
N ILE A 137 4.64 -0.23 -4.56
CA ILE A 137 3.21 -0.49 -4.64
C ILE A 137 2.95 -1.44 -5.80
N PHE A 138 2.18 -2.50 -5.56
CA PHE A 138 1.91 -3.55 -6.53
C PHE A 138 0.44 -3.59 -6.92
N PHE A 139 0.18 -3.59 -8.22
CA PHE A 139 -1.14 -3.80 -8.80
C PHE A 139 -1.14 -5.09 -9.61
N ASP A 140 -2.22 -5.85 -9.53
CA ASP A 140 -2.42 -7.01 -10.40
C ASP A 140 -2.69 -6.54 -11.83
N LYS A 141 -1.95 -7.06 -12.80
CA LYS A 141 -1.99 -6.61 -14.19
C LYS A 141 -3.31 -6.90 -14.90
N LYS A 142 -4.07 -7.90 -14.45
CA LYS A 142 -5.37 -8.29 -15.04
C LYS A 142 -6.51 -7.50 -14.45
N SER A 143 -6.58 -7.47 -13.12
CA SER A 143 -7.68 -6.82 -12.41
C SER A 143 -7.44 -5.35 -12.12
N LEU A 144 -6.18 -4.88 -12.21
CA LEU A 144 -5.73 -3.52 -11.86
C LEU A 144 -6.06 -3.14 -10.39
N ASN A 145 -6.27 -4.14 -9.54
CA ASN A 145 -6.43 -3.93 -8.12
C ASN A 145 -5.07 -3.75 -7.44
N LEU A 146 -5.03 -2.90 -6.41
CA LEU A 146 -3.93 -2.93 -5.44
C LEU A 146 -3.87 -4.33 -4.83
N VAL A 147 -2.70 -4.98 -4.87
CA VAL A 147 -2.49 -6.33 -4.34
C VAL A 147 -1.38 -6.41 -3.31
N GLY A 148 -0.76 -5.28 -3.00
CA GLY A 148 0.23 -5.25 -1.94
C GLY A 148 1.15 -4.06 -2.00
N TRP A 149 1.99 -3.98 -0.99
CA TRP A 149 3.05 -2.99 -0.89
C TRP A 149 4.24 -3.55 -0.13
N GLN A 150 5.37 -2.92 -0.32
CA GLN A 150 6.62 -3.20 0.35
C GLN A 150 7.21 -1.90 0.85
N THR A 151 7.70 -1.90 2.07
CA THR A 151 8.39 -0.80 2.72
C THR A 151 9.54 -1.33 3.56
N GLU A 152 10.36 -0.45 4.11
CA GLU A 152 11.26 -0.80 5.19
C GLU A 152 10.65 -0.35 6.53
N ASP A 153 10.88 -1.14 7.58
CA ASP A 153 10.54 -0.75 8.94
C ASP A 153 11.62 0.20 9.51
N ILE A 154 11.43 0.65 10.77
CA ILE A 154 12.38 1.56 11.45
C ILE A 154 13.76 0.93 11.70
N TYR A 155 13.90 -0.38 11.55
CA TYR A 155 15.16 -1.13 11.70
C TYR A 155 15.76 -1.48 10.32
N GLN A 156 15.20 -0.96 9.23
CA GLN A 156 15.56 -1.27 7.84
C GLN A 156 15.28 -2.72 7.42
N ASN A 157 14.41 -3.41 8.14
CA ASN A 157 13.92 -4.72 7.73
C ASN A 157 12.88 -4.57 6.65
N LEU A 158 12.96 -5.43 5.65
CA LEU A 158 11.99 -5.48 4.58
C LEU A 158 10.63 -5.94 5.09
N SER A 159 9.63 -5.08 4.94
CA SER A 159 8.25 -5.33 5.32
C SER A 159 7.38 -5.44 4.07
N VAL A 160 6.82 -6.59 3.84
CA VAL A 160 6.00 -6.89 2.66
C VAL A 160 4.59 -7.26 3.08
N THR A 161 3.60 -6.60 2.50
CA THR A 161 2.19 -6.93 2.70
C THR A 161 1.56 -7.29 1.35
N PHE A 162 1.08 -8.51 1.21
CA PHE A 162 0.22 -8.92 0.10
C PHE A 162 -1.24 -8.99 0.56
N ILE A 163 -2.15 -8.56 -0.30
CA ILE A 163 -3.58 -8.54 -0.02
C ILE A 163 -4.35 -9.39 -1.03
N SER A 164 -5.42 -10.01 -0.55
CA SER A 164 -6.27 -10.91 -1.31
C SER A 164 -7.74 -10.76 -0.92
N SER A 165 -8.66 -11.43 -1.63
CA SER A 165 -10.11 -11.38 -1.35
C SER A 165 -10.65 -9.95 -1.25
N ILE A 166 -10.17 -9.08 -2.13
CA ILE A 166 -10.42 -7.64 -2.09
C ILE A 166 -11.88 -7.34 -2.44
N ARG A 167 -12.54 -6.57 -1.59
CA ARG A 167 -13.87 -5.99 -1.82
C ARG A 167 -13.78 -4.48 -1.69
N ILE A 168 -14.30 -3.76 -2.68
CA ILE A 168 -14.26 -2.29 -2.74
C ILE A 168 -15.62 -1.68 -2.41
N ASN A 169 -15.61 -0.48 -1.84
CA ASN A 169 -16.78 0.36 -1.60
C ASN A 169 -17.90 -0.33 -0.82
N GLN A 170 -17.52 -1.13 0.19
CA GLN A 170 -18.48 -1.78 1.07
C GLN A 170 -18.97 -0.82 2.16
N LYS A 171 -20.15 -1.08 2.71
CA LYS A 171 -20.62 -0.37 3.91
C LYS A 171 -19.72 -0.70 5.10
N ILE A 172 -19.15 0.31 5.75
CA ILE A 172 -18.21 0.16 6.85
C ILE A 172 -18.81 0.71 8.14
N ASP A 173 -18.62 -0.02 9.25
CA ASP A 173 -18.88 0.50 10.59
C ASP A 173 -17.74 1.45 11.00
N GLN A 174 -18.02 2.75 11.07
CA GLN A 174 -17.07 3.78 11.44
C GLN A 174 -16.48 3.61 12.85
N LYS A 175 -17.14 2.83 13.73
CA LYS A 175 -16.60 2.52 15.06
C LYS A 175 -15.30 1.72 15.00
N LYS A 176 -15.06 0.98 13.93
CA LYS A 176 -13.81 0.22 13.71
C LYS A 176 -12.55 1.12 13.73
N PHE A 177 -12.67 2.37 13.30
CA PHE A 177 -11.53 3.31 13.26
C PHE A 177 -11.36 4.12 14.55
N LYS A 178 -12.15 3.87 15.59
CA LYS A 178 -11.90 4.45 16.90
C LYS A 178 -10.66 3.80 17.52
N LEU A 179 -9.73 4.66 17.98
CA LEU A 179 -8.53 4.14 18.63
C LEU A 179 -8.92 3.38 19.90
N PRO A 180 -8.39 2.17 20.10
CA PRO A 180 -8.59 1.43 21.34
C PRO A 180 -7.96 2.21 22.51
N GLN A 181 -8.60 2.15 23.67
CA GLN A 181 -8.06 2.75 24.89
C GLN A 181 -7.04 1.82 25.54
N ASN A 182 -6.06 2.43 26.19
CA ASN A 182 -5.15 1.72 27.06
C ASN A 182 -5.86 1.55 28.41
N ASN A 183 -6.31 0.34 28.71
CA ASN A 183 -6.96 0.00 29.97
C ASN A 183 -5.92 -0.37 31.02
#